data_9edef9590d1a531b1ac6d7a311758f70
#
_entry.id   9edef9590d1a531b1ac6d7a311758f70
#
_cell.length_a   1.000
_cell.length_b   1.000
_cell.length_c   1.000
_cell.angle_alpha   90.00
_cell.angle_beta   90.00
_cell.angle_gamma   90.00
#
_symmetry.space_group_name_H-M   'P 1'
#
loop_
_entity.id
_entity.type
_entity.pdbx_description
1 polymer ?
#
loop_
_entity_poly.entity_id
_entity_poly.type
_entity_poly.pdbx_seq_one_letter_code
_entity_poly.pdbx_strand_id
1 'polypeptide(L)'
;MDGTLLPMDQDSFTKAYFGGLSKKLAPYGYEPKRLVGGVWQGTKAMVKNDGTQTNEQVFWREFASLFGEKVYEDIDRFNEFYATDFDKLKSYCEYNEQANKTIRALKEKGYTLVLASNPVFPMEAQKKRMLWAGVNLDDFELFTSYENSHYCKPNPLYFKEIAERLGVMPSDCLMVGNDTTEDDAAILMGMDFFLLTDCLLNKDGKDISKFRRGSFVQLLNYVKI
;
A
#
# COMPACT_ATOMS: atom_id res chain seq x y z
N MET A 1 2.79 1.06 4.40
CA MET A 1 1.87 2.14 4.79
C MET A 1 1.02 1.70 5.98
N ASP A 2 0.02 0.91 5.73
CA ASP A 2 -0.94 0.42 6.71
C ASP A 2 -0.24 -0.52 7.71
N GLY A 3 -0.41 -0.30 9.01
CA GLY A 3 0.32 -0.99 10.08
C GLY A 3 1.81 -0.63 10.21
N THR A 4 2.38 0.10 9.27
CA THR A 4 3.76 0.62 9.33
C THR A 4 3.73 2.09 9.76
N LEU A 5 3.42 3.01 8.86
CA LEU A 5 3.36 4.45 9.14
C LEU A 5 1.99 4.86 9.72
N LEU A 6 0.94 4.15 9.37
CA LEU A 6 -0.44 4.43 9.73
C LEU A 6 -1.03 3.21 10.46
N PRO A 7 -1.02 3.19 11.80
CA PRO A 7 -1.67 2.13 12.56
C PRO A 7 -3.18 2.10 12.28
N MET A 8 -3.73 0.90 12.12
CA MET A 8 -5.17 0.72 11.91
C MET A 8 -5.60 -0.70 12.25
N ASP A 9 -6.88 -0.84 12.60
CA ASP A 9 -7.56 -2.12 12.54
C ASP A 9 -8.01 -2.41 11.11
N GLN A 10 -7.32 -3.33 10.44
CA GLN A 10 -7.54 -3.62 9.02
C GLN A 10 -8.94 -4.13 8.71
N ASP A 11 -9.56 -4.88 9.62
CA ASP A 11 -10.89 -5.45 9.39
C ASP A 11 -11.95 -4.35 9.44
N SER A 12 -11.87 -3.47 10.45
CA SER A 12 -12.77 -2.32 10.59
C SER A 12 -12.61 -1.33 9.43
N PHE A 13 -11.37 -1.04 9.03
CA PHE A 13 -11.08 -0.19 7.89
C PHE A 13 -11.65 -0.77 6.59
N THR A 14 -11.39 -2.03 6.31
CA THR A 14 -11.88 -2.72 5.10
C THR A 14 -13.40 -2.74 5.04
N LYS A 15 -14.07 -3.04 6.17
CA LYS A 15 -15.54 -3.01 6.27
C LYS A 15 -16.10 -1.62 6.00
N ALA A 16 -15.50 -0.57 6.59
CA ALA A 16 -15.91 0.80 6.38
C ALA A 16 -15.68 1.26 4.94
N TYR A 17 -14.53 0.90 4.34
CA TYR A 17 -14.20 1.14 2.95
C TYR A 17 -15.28 0.59 2.00
N PHE A 18 -15.59 -0.70 2.10
CA PHE A 18 -16.60 -1.32 1.26
C PHE A 18 -18.02 -0.77 1.53
N GLY A 19 -18.32 -0.43 2.77
CA GLY A 19 -19.60 0.21 3.12
C GLY A 19 -19.74 1.59 2.45
N GLY A 20 -18.70 2.42 2.51
CA GLY A 20 -18.66 3.74 1.88
C GLY A 20 -18.73 3.65 0.36
N LEU A 21 -17.89 2.81 -0.25
CA LEU A 21 -17.86 2.59 -1.71
C LEU A 21 -19.21 2.09 -2.23
N SER A 22 -19.81 1.11 -1.56
CA SER A 22 -21.12 0.57 -1.95
C SER A 22 -22.21 1.63 -1.86
N LYS A 23 -22.23 2.44 -0.80
CA LYS A 23 -23.19 3.53 -0.65
C LYS A 23 -23.03 4.58 -1.77
N LYS A 24 -21.81 4.93 -2.15
CA LYS A 24 -21.51 5.89 -3.21
C LYS A 24 -21.98 5.40 -4.58
N LEU A 25 -21.78 4.10 -4.87
CA LEU A 25 -22.00 3.56 -6.20
C LEU A 25 -23.37 2.90 -6.42
N ALA A 26 -24.11 2.62 -5.35
CA ALA A 26 -25.45 2.05 -5.45
C ALA A 26 -26.42 2.85 -6.37
N PRO A 27 -26.44 4.22 -6.36
CA PRO A 27 -27.29 5.00 -7.26
C PRO A 27 -27.00 4.78 -8.75
N TYR A 28 -25.80 4.28 -9.08
CA TYR A 28 -25.35 4.02 -10.46
C TYR A 28 -25.56 2.56 -10.89
N GLY A 29 -26.28 1.78 -10.07
CA GLY A 29 -26.67 0.41 -10.41
C GLY A 29 -25.67 -0.65 -9.97
N TYR A 30 -24.70 -0.31 -9.11
CA TYR A 30 -23.79 -1.30 -8.51
C TYR A 30 -24.42 -1.92 -7.26
N GLU A 31 -24.85 -3.17 -7.36
CA GLU A 31 -25.37 -3.92 -6.23
C GLU A 31 -24.21 -4.18 -5.23
N PRO A 32 -24.40 -3.86 -3.92
CA PRO A 32 -23.30 -3.86 -2.95
C PRO A 32 -22.49 -5.15 -2.86
N LYS A 33 -23.12 -6.30 -2.78
CA LYS A 33 -22.40 -7.59 -2.67
C LYS A 33 -21.62 -7.92 -3.94
N ARG A 34 -22.23 -7.64 -5.10
CA ARG A 34 -21.59 -7.85 -6.39
C ARG A 34 -20.42 -6.88 -6.59
N LEU A 35 -20.58 -5.61 -6.18
CA LEU A 35 -19.50 -4.61 -6.20
C LEU A 35 -18.30 -5.06 -5.37
N VAL A 36 -18.53 -5.44 -4.09
CA VAL A 36 -17.46 -5.93 -3.20
C VAL A 36 -16.75 -7.14 -3.81
N GLY A 37 -17.52 -8.12 -4.32
CA GLY A 37 -16.95 -9.28 -5.00
C GLY A 37 -16.10 -8.90 -6.22
N GLY A 38 -16.56 -7.93 -7.03
CA GLY A 38 -15.83 -7.43 -8.19
C GLY A 38 -14.54 -6.71 -7.81
N VAL A 39 -14.55 -5.88 -6.77
CA VAL A 39 -13.33 -5.22 -6.27
C VAL A 39 -12.30 -6.26 -5.79
N TRP A 40 -12.73 -7.29 -5.04
CA TRP A 40 -11.85 -8.38 -4.62
C TRP A 40 -11.28 -9.15 -5.81
N GLN A 41 -12.09 -9.39 -6.84
CA GLN A 41 -11.63 -10.09 -8.04
C GLN A 41 -10.63 -9.26 -8.84
N GLY A 42 -10.89 -7.95 -9.01
CA GLY A 42 -9.94 -7.02 -9.62
C GLY A 42 -8.63 -6.92 -8.83
N THR A 43 -8.71 -6.87 -7.48
CA THR A 43 -7.52 -6.90 -6.61
C THR A 43 -6.72 -8.19 -6.79
N LYS A 44 -7.40 -9.34 -6.86
CA LYS A 44 -6.74 -10.62 -7.11
C LYS A 44 -6.07 -10.67 -8.49
N ALA A 45 -6.66 -10.03 -9.50
CA ALA A 45 -6.04 -9.91 -10.82
C ALA A 45 -4.77 -9.05 -10.78
N MET A 46 -4.77 -7.91 -10.03
CA MET A 46 -3.57 -7.11 -9.81
C MET A 46 -2.46 -7.89 -9.11
N VAL A 47 -2.77 -8.67 -8.08
CA VAL A 47 -1.78 -9.52 -7.37
C VAL A 47 -1.15 -10.56 -8.30
N LYS A 48 -1.88 -10.99 -9.34
CA LYS A 48 -1.42 -11.95 -10.36
C LYS A 48 -0.89 -11.30 -11.61
N ASN A 49 -0.76 -9.97 -11.63
CA ASN A 49 -0.28 -9.23 -12.79
C ASN A 49 1.11 -9.73 -13.22
N ASP A 50 1.28 -9.96 -14.51
CA ASP A 50 2.51 -10.43 -15.13
C ASP A 50 3.51 -9.31 -15.50
N GLY A 51 3.10 -8.05 -15.25
CA GLY A 51 3.92 -6.86 -15.49
C GLY A 51 3.78 -6.26 -16.89
N THR A 52 2.90 -6.79 -17.75
CA THR A 52 2.69 -6.26 -19.11
C THR A 52 1.82 -4.99 -19.13
N GLN A 53 1.03 -4.78 -18.09
CA GLN A 53 0.13 -3.64 -17.93
C GLN A 53 0.25 -3.10 -16.51
N THR A 54 -0.18 -1.83 -16.28
CA THR A 54 -0.30 -1.32 -14.91
C THR A 54 -1.37 -2.08 -14.13
N ASN A 55 -1.26 -2.05 -12.81
CA ASN A 55 -2.27 -2.67 -11.94
C ASN A 55 -3.66 -2.04 -12.16
N GLU A 56 -3.73 -0.74 -12.42
CA GLU A 56 -4.97 -0.06 -12.79
C GLU A 56 -5.61 -0.66 -14.04
N GLN A 57 -4.83 -0.84 -15.11
CA GLN A 57 -5.33 -1.43 -16.37
C GLN A 57 -5.83 -2.86 -16.16
N VAL A 58 -5.09 -3.65 -15.37
CA VAL A 58 -5.49 -5.03 -15.02
C VAL A 58 -6.76 -5.03 -14.19
N PHE A 59 -6.86 -4.14 -13.19
CA PHE A 59 -8.06 -4.01 -12.37
C PHE A 59 -9.29 -3.70 -13.20
N TRP A 60 -9.25 -2.64 -14.01
CA TRP A 60 -10.41 -2.21 -14.79
C TRP A 60 -10.81 -3.21 -15.87
N ARG A 61 -9.85 -3.87 -16.51
CA ARG A 61 -10.13 -4.97 -17.45
C ARG A 61 -10.88 -6.12 -16.78
N GLU A 62 -10.41 -6.56 -15.61
CA GLU A 62 -11.08 -7.62 -14.84
C GLU A 62 -12.46 -7.17 -14.36
N PHE A 63 -12.57 -5.94 -13.87
CA PHE A 63 -13.83 -5.37 -13.42
C PHE A 63 -14.84 -5.23 -14.55
N ALA A 64 -14.41 -4.82 -15.75
CA ALA A 64 -15.24 -4.75 -16.95
C ALA A 64 -15.76 -6.13 -17.39
N SER A 65 -14.97 -7.18 -17.20
CA SER A 65 -15.43 -8.56 -17.51
C SER A 65 -16.64 -8.98 -16.67
N LEU A 66 -16.83 -8.39 -15.49
CA LEU A 66 -17.92 -8.69 -14.57
C LEU A 66 -19.13 -7.77 -14.72
N PHE A 67 -18.88 -6.50 -15.05
CA PHE A 67 -19.91 -5.45 -15.05
C PHE A 67 -20.21 -4.89 -16.44
N GLY A 68 -19.44 -5.28 -17.46
CA GLY A 68 -19.52 -4.76 -18.82
C GLY A 68 -18.72 -3.48 -19.05
N GLU A 69 -18.55 -3.08 -20.31
CA GLU A 69 -17.75 -1.93 -20.74
C GLU A 69 -18.20 -0.59 -20.14
N LYS A 70 -19.43 -0.50 -19.66
CA LYS A 70 -19.97 0.68 -18.97
C LYS A 70 -19.10 1.15 -17.82
N VAL A 71 -18.34 0.25 -17.18
CA VAL A 71 -17.47 0.61 -16.04
C VAL A 71 -16.45 1.67 -16.41
N TYR A 72 -16.00 1.73 -17.66
CA TYR A 72 -15.05 2.75 -18.12
C TYR A 72 -15.65 4.16 -18.12
N GLU A 73 -16.97 4.27 -18.33
CA GLU A 73 -17.71 5.54 -18.22
C GLU A 73 -17.94 5.94 -16.74
N ASP A 74 -17.88 4.98 -15.84
CA ASP A 74 -18.12 5.18 -14.41
C ASP A 74 -16.83 5.41 -13.59
N ILE A 75 -15.64 5.34 -14.19
CA ILE A 75 -14.34 5.51 -13.47
C ILE A 75 -14.32 6.80 -12.65
N ASP A 76 -14.81 7.91 -13.21
CA ASP A 76 -14.84 9.19 -12.50
C ASP A 76 -15.71 9.15 -11.24
N ARG A 77 -16.72 8.30 -11.18
CA ARG A 77 -17.56 8.10 -9.99
C ARG A 77 -16.83 7.34 -8.88
N PHE A 78 -15.98 6.37 -9.27
CA PHE A 78 -15.06 5.73 -8.34
C PHE A 78 -14.01 6.72 -7.84
N ASN A 79 -13.43 7.52 -8.73
CA ASN A 79 -12.46 8.55 -8.37
C ASN A 79 -13.07 9.60 -7.42
N GLU A 80 -14.32 9.99 -7.65
CA GLU A 80 -15.05 10.90 -6.76
C GLU A 80 -15.19 10.33 -5.34
N PHE A 81 -15.40 9.01 -5.18
CA PHE A 81 -15.37 8.38 -3.86
C PHE A 81 -14.05 8.60 -3.15
N TYR A 82 -12.92 8.38 -3.84
CA TYR A 82 -11.59 8.60 -3.26
C TYR A 82 -11.32 10.08 -2.98
N ALA A 83 -11.80 10.97 -3.82
CA ALA A 83 -11.64 12.41 -3.64
C ALA A 83 -12.44 12.96 -2.44
N THR A 84 -13.61 12.39 -2.12
CA THR A 84 -14.56 12.97 -1.15
C THR A 84 -14.84 12.05 0.04
N ASP A 85 -15.43 10.89 -0.20
CA ASP A 85 -15.97 10.02 0.86
C ASP A 85 -14.88 9.22 1.59
N PHE A 86 -13.76 8.96 0.93
CA PHE A 86 -12.64 8.21 1.48
C PHE A 86 -12.06 8.86 2.76
N ASP A 87 -12.13 10.18 2.90
CA ASP A 87 -11.66 10.89 4.10
C ASP A 87 -12.37 10.48 5.39
N LYS A 88 -13.61 9.96 5.28
CA LYS A 88 -14.35 9.44 6.43
C LYS A 88 -13.67 8.22 7.06
N LEU A 89 -12.82 7.52 6.30
CA LEU A 89 -12.09 6.35 6.76
C LEU A 89 -10.93 6.71 7.70
N LYS A 90 -10.50 7.97 7.73
CA LYS A 90 -9.48 8.45 8.67
C LYS A 90 -9.80 8.09 10.12
N SER A 91 -11.09 8.05 10.49
CA SER A 91 -11.54 7.71 11.85
C SER A 91 -11.26 6.24 12.25
N TYR A 92 -10.89 5.39 11.31
CA TYR A 92 -10.47 3.99 11.54
C TYR A 92 -8.96 3.83 11.60
N CYS A 93 -8.22 4.92 11.51
CA CYS A 93 -6.76 4.97 11.56
C CYS A 93 -6.29 5.74 12.78
N GLU A 94 -5.11 5.39 13.28
CA GLU A 94 -4.47 6.07 14.39
C GLU A 94 -3.26 6.86 13.89
N TYR A 95 -2.91 7.92 14.62
CA TYR A 95 -1.69 8.69 14.35
C TYR A 95 -0.52 8.13 15.17
N ASN A 96 0.61 7.91 14.51
CA ASN A 96 1.85 7.49 15.18
C ASN A 96 2.93 8.57 15.05
N GLU A 97 3.16 9.32 16.12
CA GLU A 97 4.18 10.37 16.17
C GLU A 97 5.60 9.83 15.90
N GLN A 98 5.89 8.59 16.33
CA GLN A 98 7.22 7.98 16.13
C GLN A 98 7.47 7.68 14.65
N ALA A 99 6.45 7.27 13.89
CA ALA A 99 6.56 7.10 12.45
C ALA A 99 6.98 8.41 11.77
N ASN A 100 6.31 9.51 12.10
CA ASN A 100 6.61 10.83 11.56
C ASN A 100 8.03 11.31 11.93
N LYS A 101 8.42 11.18 13.21
CA LYS A 101 9.78 11.52 13.68
C LYS A 101 10.85 10.70 12.94
N THR A 102 10.58 9.42 12.71
CA THR A 102 11.51 8.53 11.99
C THR A 102 11.68 8.96 10.54
N ILE A 103 10.60 9.27 9.83
CA ILE A 103 10.66 9.76 8.45
C ILE A 103 11.52 11.02 8.36
N ARG A 104 11.30 12.00 9.25
CA ARG A 104 12.11 13.24 9.30
C ARG A 104 13.58 12.96 9.56
N ALA A 105 13.90 12.13 10.56
CA ALA A 105 15.28 11.81 10.90
C ALA A 105 16.02 11.12 9.74
N LEU A 106 15.35 10.20 9.04
CA LEU A 106 15.90 9.55 7.85
C LEU A 106 16.15 10.56 6.72
N LYS A 107 15.21 11.47 6.48
CA LYS A 107 15.35 12.54 5.47
C LYS A 107 16.52 13.48 5.79
N GLU A 108 16.65 13.92 7.04
CA GLU A 108 17.74 14.79 7.52
C GLU A 108 19.12 14.11 7.38
N LYS A 109 19.18 12.79 7.48
CA LYS A 109 20.38 11.99 7.23
C LYS A 109 20.70 11.78 5.75
N GLY A 110 19.84 12.25 4.85
CA GLY A 110 20.04 12.15 3.41
C GLY A 110 19.60 10.82 2.78
N TYR A 111 18.79 10.01 3.48
CA TYR A 111 18.20 8.83 2.88
C TYR A 111 17.14 9.23 1.84
N THR A 112 17.16 8.54 0.70
CA THR A 112 16.06 8.57 -0.27
C THR A 112 14.91 7.72 0.26
N LEU A 113 13.73 8.32 0.41
CA LEU A 113 12.57 7.65 0.97
C LEU A 113 11.58 7.25 -0.11
N VAL A 114 11.06 6.04 -0.01
CA VAL A 114 10.03 5.49 -0.90
C VAL A 114 8.91 4.92 -0.06
N LEU A 115 7.68 5.28 -0.39
CA LEU A 115 6.52 4.59 0.16
C LEU A 115 6.20 3.36 -0.71
N ALA A 116 6.79 2.23 -0.36
CA ALA A 116 6.57 0.94 -1.00
C ALA A 116 5.35 0.24 -0.36
N SER A 117 4.15 0.80 -0.56
CA SER A 117 2.88 0.19 -0.14
C SER A 117 2.35 -0.74 -1.21
N ASN A 118 1.59 -1.78 -0.85
CA ASN A 118 1.01 -2.67 -1.87
C ASN A 118 0.10 -1.86 -2.82
N PRO A 119 0.40 -1.83 -4.15
CA PRO A 119 -0.20 -0.89 -5.09
C PRO A 119 -1.57 -1.38 -5.60
N VAL A 120 -2.51 -1.58 -4.67
CA VAL A 120 -3.88 -2.02 -4.94
C VAL A 120 -4.91 -0.89 -4.79
N PHE A 121 -4.44 0.32 -4.44
CA PHE A 121 -5.26 1.52 -4.32
C PHE A 121 -4.81 2.60 -5.30
N PRO A 122 -5.73 3.50 -5.70
CA PRO A 122 -5.36 4.65 -6.52
C PRO A 122 -4.46 5.64 -5.78
N MET A 123 -3.74 6.43 -6.54
CA MET A 123 -2.83 7.48 -6.09
C MET A 123 -3.48 8.43 -5.07
N GLU A 124 -4.74 8.81 -5.30
CA GLU A 124 -5.48 9.70 -4.41
C GLU A 124 -5.66 9.09 -3.01
N ALA A 125 -6.01 7.80 -2.95
CA ALA A 125 -6.11 7.09 -1.67
C ALA A 125 -4.76 6.97 -0.96
N GLN A 126 -3.68 6.81 -1.72
CA GLN A 126 -2.32 6.76 -1.17
C GLN A 126 -1.94 8.10 -0.54
N LYS A 127 -2.12 9.20 -1.27
CA LYS A 127 -1.85 10.55 -0.78
C LYS A 127 -2.62 10.87 0.51
N LYS A 128 -3.91 10.56 0.54
CA LYS A 128 -4.74 10.78 1.72
C LYS A 128 -4.24 10.01 2.94
N ARG A 129 -3.91 8.73 2.78
CA ARG A 129 -3.35 7.92 3.88
C ARG A 129 -2.00 8.45 4.37
N MET A 130 -1.13 8.94 3.47
CA MET A 130 0.12 9.62 3.85
C MET A 130 -0.16 10.86 4.71
N LEU A 131 -1.12 11.68 4.31
CA LEU A 131 -1.53 12.86 5.08
C LEU A 131 -2.14 12.48 6.44
N TRP A 132 -2.90 11.37 6.52
CA TRP A 132 -3.43 10.89 7.80
C TRP A 132 -2.32 10.39 8.74
N ALA A 133 -1.27 9.78 8.18
CA ALA A 133 -0.08 9.41 8.93
C ALA A 133 0.77 10.62 9.35
N GLY A 134 0.43 11.83 8.89
CA GLY A 134 1.15 13.07 9.22
C GLY A 134 2.52 13.18 8.54
N VAL A 135 2.77 12.42 7.47
CA VAL A 135 4.01 12.52 6.70
C VAL A 135 3.83 13.50 5.53
N ASN A 136 4.91 14.22 5.19
CA ASN A 136 4.91 15.12 4.05
C ASN A 136 5.11 14.30 2.76
N LEU A 137 4.29 14.54 1.74
CA LEU A 137 4.42 13.87 0.45
C LEU A 137 5.76 14.15 -0.22
N ASP A 138 6.26 15.38 -0.08
CA ASP A 138 7.53 15.82 -0.66
C ASP A 138 8.78 15.20 -0.01
N ASP A 139 8.61 14.48 1.10
CA ASP A 139 9.70 13.72 1.72
C ASP A 139 10.01 12.43 0.96
N PHE A 140 9.09 11.98 0.10
CA PHE A 140 9.22 10.72 -0.63
C PHE A 140 9.51 10.97 -2.10
N GLU A 141 10.57 10.34 -2.60
CA GLU A 141 10.92 10.35 -4.03
C GLU A 141 9.89 9.60 -4.88
N LEU A 142 9.30 8.56 -4.31
CA LEU A 142 8.32 7.70 -4.96
C LEU A 142 7.32 7.16 -3.94
N PHE A 143 6.06 7.09 -4.32
CA PHE A 143 5.06 6.26 -3.66
C PHE A 143 4.26 5.45 -4.68
N THR A 144 4.10 4.16 -4.38
CA THR A 144 3.48 3.20 -5.29
C THR A 144 1.96 3.26 -5.21
N SER A 145 1.31 3.14 -6.36
CA SER A 145 -0.13 3.07 -6.53
C SER A 145 -0.48 2.18 -7.71
N TYR A 146 -1.74 1.86 -7.91
CA TYR A 146 -2.14 0.95 -8.99
C TYR A 146 -1.90 1.55 -10.39
N GLU A 147 -1.86 2.90 -10.53
CA GLU A 147 -1.58 3.59 -11.80
C GLU A 147 -0.12 3.48 -12.23
N ASN A 148 0.80 3.40 -11.27
CA ASN A 148 2.22 3.51 -11.54
C ASN A 148 3.03 2.26 -11.24
N SER A 149 2.40 1.13 -10.97
CA SER A 149 3.05 -0.14 -10.63
C SER A 149 2.48 -1.29 -11.45
N HIS A 150 3.35 -2.23 -11.82
CA HIS A 150 3.01 -3.39 -12.65
C HIS A 150 2.95 -4.68 -11.84
N TYR A 151 3.47 -4.68 -10.63
CA TYR A 151 3.48 -5.84 -9.74
C TYR A 151 2.91 -5.46 -8.38
N CYS A 152 2.39 -6.46 -7.66
CA CYS A 152 1.96 -6.34 -6.26
C CYS A 152 2.83 -7.22 -5.37
N LYS A 153 2.93 -6.89 -4.09
CA LYS A 153 3.45 -7.80 -3.07
C LYS A 153 2.57 -9.05 -2.99
N PRO A 154 3.13 -10.22 -2.72
CA PRO A 154 4.53 -10.53 -2.38
C PRO A 154 5.42 -10.84 -3.59
N ASN A 155 5.08 -10.43 -4.81
CA ASN A 155 5.92 -10.67 -5.98
C ASN A 155 7.26 -9.92 -5.83
N PRO A 156 8.42 -10.60 -5.85
CA PRO A 156 9.73 -9.93 -5.73
C PRO A 156 9.99 -8.88 -6.81
N LEU A 157 9.40 -9.04 -8.00
CA LEU A 157 9.54 -8.09 -9.10
C LEU A 157 8.97 -6.71 -8.77
N TYR A 158 8.04 -6.61 -7.81
CA TYR A 158 7.58 -5.33 -7.28
C TYR A 158 8.73 -4.50 -6.69
N PHE A 159 9.59 -5.12 -5.90
CA PHE A 159 10.74 -4.44 -5.29
C PHE A 159 11.84 -4.13 -6.32
N LYS A 160 12.02 -5.03 -7.29
CA LYS A 160 12.93 -4.80 -8.42
C LYS A 160 12.49 -3.58 -9.23
N GLU A 161 11.22 -3.48 -9.59
CA GLU A 161 10.65 -2.34 -10.32
C GLU A 161 10.94 -1.01 -9.60
N ILE A 162 10.78 -0.96 -8.27
CA ILE A 162 11.08 0.23 -7.47
C ILE A 162 12.57 0.59 -7.56
N ALA A 163 13.47 -0.38 -7.36
CA ALA A 163 14.91 -0.14 -7.42
C ALA A 163 15.36 0.34 -8.80
N GLU A 164 14.84 -0.24 -9.87
CA GLU A 164 15.10 0.17 -11.26
C GLU A 164 14.64 1.60 -11.54
N ARG A 165 13.46 1.99 -11.04
CA ARG A 165 12.93 3.35 -11.20
C ARG A 165 13.76 4.40 -10.48
N LEU A 166 14.41 4.03 -9.38
CA LEU A 166 15.31 4.90 -8.61
C LEU A 166 16.74 4.87 -9.15
N GLY A 167 17.07 3.94 -10.02
CA GLY A 167 18.45 3.75 -10.53
C GLY A 167 19.42 3.26 -9.46
N VAL A 168 18.95 2.48 -8.48
CA VAL A 168 19.76 1.95 -7.38
C VAL A 168 19.83 0.43 -7.40
N MET A 169 20.85 -0.14 -6.76
CA MET A 169 20.92 -1.59 -6.57
C MET A 169 19.99 -2.01 -5.41
N PRO A 170 19.28 -3.14 -5.51
CA PRO A 170 18.50 -3.65 -4.39
C PRO A 170 19.32 -3.82 -3.10
N SER A 171 20.61 -4.19 -3.19
CA SER A 171 21.53 -4.31 -2.05
C SER A 171 21.75 -2.99 -1.28
N ASP A 172 21.45 -1.85 -1.90
CA ASP A 172 21.59 -0.53 -1.28
C ASP A 172 20.26 -0.07 -0.63
N CYS A 173 19.24 -0.92 -0.67
CA CYS A 173 17.91 -0.64 -0.17
C CYS A 173 17.61 -1.40 1.13
N LEU A 174 16.93 -0.70 2.05
CA LEU A 174 16.33 -1.29 3.25
C LEU A 174 14.82 -1.24 3.13
N MET A 175 14.17 -2.40 3.05
CA MET A 175 12.72 -2.51 3.21
C MET A 175 12.35 -2.47 4.69
N VAL A 176 11.46 -1.57 5.06
CA VAL A 176 10.88 -1.47 6.41
C VAL A 176 9.39 -1.73 6.32
N GLY A 177 8.91 -2.76 6.98
CA GLY A 177 7.51 -3.15 6.94
C GLY A 177 7.08 -3.95 8.16
N ASN A 178 5.79 -4.25 8.25
CA ASN A 178 5.18 -4.96 9.38
C ASN A 178 4.56 -6.31 9.00
N ASP A 179 4.61 -6.69 7.73
CA ASP A 179 4.00 -7.92 7.23
C ASP A 179 5.09 -8.94 6.82
N THR A 180 5.06 -10.11 7.45
CA THR A 180 6.04 -11.17 7.18
C THR A 180 5.77 -11.94 5.88
N THR A 181 4.65 -11.71 5.22
CA THR A 181 4.30 -12.40 3.98
C THR A 181 4.52 -11.50 2.77
N GLU A 182 4.16 -10.22 2.90
CA GLU A 182 4.27 -9.25 1.81
C GLU A 182 5.65 -8.57 1.74
N ASP A 183 6.20 -8.18 2.90
CA ASP A 183 7.36 -7.30 2.95
C ASP A 183 8.69 -8.07 2.89
N ASP A 184 8.75 -9.29 3.42
CA ASP A 184 9.97 -10.11 3.41
C ASP A 184 10.38 -10.59 2.01
N ALA A 185 9.49 -10.51 1.03
CA ALA A 185 9.81 -10.81 -0.36
C ALA A 185 10.90 -9.86 -0.95
N ALA A 186 11.13 -8.70 -0.34
CA ALA A 186 12.24 -7.79 -0.69
C ALA A 186 13.61 -8.48 -0.54
N ILE A 187 13.76 -9.40 0.42
CA ILE A 187 15.00 -10.17 0.66
C ILE A 187 15.36 -11.01 -0.58
N LEU A 188 14.37 -11.52 -1.31
CA LEU A 188 14.61 -12.30 -2.53
C LEU A 188 15.28 -11.50 -3.65
N MET A 189 15.16 -10.16 -3.60
CA MET A 189 15.83 -9.24 -4.51
C MET A 189 17.19 -8.74 -3.98
N GLY A 190 17.61 -9.18 -2.79
CA GLY A 190 18.86 -8.76 -2.18
C GLY A 190 18.74 -7.49 -1.33
N MET A 191 17.54 -6.99 -1.06
CA MET A 191 17.34 -5.87 -0.13
C MET A 191 17.56 -6.32 1.32
N ASP A 192 18.04 -5.41 2.16
CA ASP A 192 17.93 -5.59 3.62
C ASP A 192 16.45 -5.45 4.03
N PHE A 193 16.09 -6.09 5.15
CA PHE A 193 14.74 -6.04 5.70
C PHE A 193 14.75 -5.79 7.20
N PHE A 194 13.93 -4.83 7.64
CA PHE A 194 13.66 -4.55 9.05
C PHE A 194 12.16 -4.70 9.33
N LEU A 195 11.81 -5.63 10.22
CA LEU A 195 10.43 -5.92 10.59
C LEU A 195 10.00 -5.04 11.76
N LEU A 196 9.08 -4.10 11.51
CA LEU A 196 8.43 -3.34 12.57
C LEU A 196 7.42 -4.22 13.31
N THR A 197 7.47 -4.18 14.66
CA THR A 197 6.68 -5.07 15.50
C THR A 197 5.45 -4.44 16.13
N ASP A 198 5.27 -3.12 16.04
CA ASP A 198 4.18 -2.39 16.70
C ASP A 198 2.80 -2.82 16.19
N CYS A 199 2.66 -3.08 14.87
CA CYS A 199 1.46 -3.61 14.24
C CYS A 199 1.80 -4.85 13.40
N LEU A 200 2.52 -5.80 13.99
CA LEU A 200 3.02 -6.99 13.30
C LEU A 200 1.90 -7.84 12.69
N LEU A 201 2.02 -8.14 11.41
CA LEU A 201 1.23 -9.11 10.69
C LEU A 201 2.08 -10.35 10.39
N ASN A 202 1.75 -11.45 11.05
CA ASN A 202 2.41 -12.75 10.88
C ASN A 202 1.35 -13.86 10.80
N LYS A 203 0.53 -13.80 9.75
CA LYS A 203 -0.62 -14.72 9.57
C LYS A 203 -0.19 -16.17 9.38
N ASP A 204 0.96 -16.38 8.75
CA ASP A 204 1.48 -17.73 8.46
C ASP A 204 2.32 -18.29 9.60
N GLY A 205 2.48 -17.57 10.72
CA GLY A 205 3.27 -18.03 11.86
C GLY A 205 4.76 -18.23 11.53
N LYS A 206 5.32 -17.46 10.60
CA LYS A 206 6.76 -17.54 10.24
C LYS A 206 7.64 -17.28 11.47
N ASP A 207 8.78 -17.97 11.54
CA ASP A 207 9.81 -17.66 12.52
C ASP A 207 10.44 -16.30 12.22
N ILE A 208 10.09 -15.31 13.05
CA ILE A 208 10.60 -13.94 12.93
C ILE A 208 11.94 -13.72 13.61
N SER A 209 12.51 -14.72 14.31
CA SER A 209 13.81 -14.59 15.01
C SER A 209 14.95 -14.27 14.04
N LYS A 210 14.84 -14.68 12.79
CA LYS A 210 15.80 -14.45 11.71
C LYS A 210 15.81 -13.03 11.15
N PHE A 211 14.76 -12.24 11.41
CA PHE A 211 14.67 -10.87 10.92
C PHE A 211 15.24 -9.87 11.91
N ARG A 212 15.92 -8.84 11.40
CA ARG A 212 16.14 -7.61 12.17
C ARG A 212 14.79 -7.01 12.44
N ARG A 213 14.47 -6.71 13.70
CA ARG A 213 13.12 -6.31 14.07
C ARG A 213 13.08 -5.43 15.31
N GLY A 214 11.99 -4.72 15.47
CA GLY A 214 11.71 -3.93 16.65
C GLY A 214 10.79 -2.74 16.36
N SER A 215 10.79 -1.78 17.26
CA SER A 215 10.07 -0.51 17.13
C SER A 215 10.82 0.48 16.22
N PHE A 216 10.21 1.64 15.97
CA PHE A 216 10.87 2.75 15.25
C PHE A 216 12.17 3.22 15.92
N VAL A 217 12.23 3.21 17.25
CA VAL A 217 13.47 3.55 17.99
C VAL A 217 14.59 2.57 17.66
N GLN A 218 14.27 1.27 17.61
CA GLN A 218 15.25 0.24 17.27
C GLN A 218 15.64 0.31 15.78
N LEU A 219 14.73 0.72 14.90
CA LEU A 219 15.05 1.00 13.50
C LEU A 219 16.08 2.14 13.38
N LEU A 220 15.86 3.28 14.08
CA LEU A 220 16.80 4.41 14.06
C LEU A 220 18.18 4.00 14.58
N ASN A 221 18.24 3.25 15.68
CA ASN A 221 19.50 2.69 16.19
C ASN A 221 20.18 1.76 15.16
N TYR A 222 19.40 0.95 14.43
CA TYR A 222 19.93 0.07 13.40
C TYR A 222 20.57 0.85 12.24
N VAL A 223 19.94 1.93 11.78
CA VAL A 223 20.48 2.80 10.73
C VAL A 223 21.45 3.87 11.28
N LYS A 224 21.81 3.80 12.55
CA LYS A 224 22.80 4.67 13.22
C LYS A 224 22.41 6.16 13.22
N ILE A 225 21.17 6.42 13.56
CA ILE A 225 20.62 7.77 13.75
C ILE A 225 20.25 7.99 15.21
#